data_51722c50db697ca51ed6cbd8da7d98bb
#
_entry.id   51722c50db697ca51ed6cbd8da7d98bb
#
_cell.length_a   1.000
_cell.length_b   1.000
_cell.length_c   1.000
_cell.angle_alpha   90.00
_cell.angle_beta   90.00
_cell.angle_gamma   90.00
#
_symmetry.space_group_name_H-M   'P 1'
#
loop_
_entity.id
_entity.type
_entity.pdbx_description
1 polymer ?
#
loop_
_entity_poly.entity_id
_entity_poly.type
_entity_poly.pdbx_seq_one_letter_code
_entity_poly.pdbx_strand_id
1 'polypeptide(L)'
;MNREKVLALRTCTNNMSDHCGLIWPLSGIVECRHWQPSIKQENGLTGLLWGQGTNAHLNMHADAHWVVCMVDTADIIWLGEEGMIKFPRAEVVYAGNRAGAMSCIAAGIEQHSPPKPEPPADSVIAAEFTPKAAHAQFTAPVVESGAHSTAPLPSPPNGIGPQAAQPSNAILRTREIATYGSTLTGADQSQLIAGYGSTETAGNGSELIAGYGSTGVAGSDSTIVAGYGSSQTAGGGSTLTAGYGSTQTARNGSELTAGYGSTETAGADSSLIAGYGSTQTSGGDSSLTAGYGSTQTAQDGSDLTAGYGSTSTAGADSTLIAGYGSTQTSGGGSSLTAGYGSTQTARKGSDLTTGYGSTSTAGADSTLIAGYGSTQTSGSESSLTAGYGSTQTARKGSDLTAGYGSTSTAGADSTLIAGYGSTQTSGGESSLTAGYGSTQTARKGSDLTAGYGSTSTAGGDSTLVAGYGSTQTSGGDSSLTAGYGSTQTARSGSDLTTGYGSTSTAGGESTLIAGYGSTQTSGNASSLTAGYGSTQTARSGSDLTTGYGSTSTAGADSTLIAGYGSTQTSGGESSLTAGYG
;
A
#
# COMPACT_ATOMS: atom_id res chain seq x y z
N MET A 1 -18.75 -29.72 19.48
CA MET A 1 -17.85 -28.58 19.52
C MET A 1 -17.66 -28.12 18.07
N ASN A 2 -18.15 -26.94 17.71
CA ASN A 2 -17.82 -26.36 16.39
C ASN A 2 -16.33 -26.07 16.41
N ARG A 3 -15.56 -26.76 15.59
CA ARG A 3 -14.14 -26.46 15.38
C ARG A 3 -14.05 -25.23 14.48
N GLU A 4 -13.24 -24.28 14.87
CA GLU A 4 -12.98 -23.09 14.09
C GLU A 4 -12.23 -23.48 12.80
N LYS A 5 -12.69 -22.99 11.65
CA LYS A 5 -12.10 -23.29 10.35
C LYS A 5 -11.55 -22.01 9.72
N VAL A 6 -10.47 -22.14 9.00
CA VAL A 6 -9.80 -21.06 8.27
C VAL A 6 -9.57 -21.43 6.82
N LEU A 7 -9.34 -20.43 5.96
CA LEU A 7 -9.05 -20.68 4.56
C LEU A 7 -7.55 -20.72 4.30
N ALA A 8 -7.15 -21.68 3.46
CA ALA A 8 -5.79 -21.78 2.94
C ALA A 8 -5.81 -21.73 1.41
N LEU A 9 -4.86 -21.00 0.84
CA LEU A 9 -4.67 -20.85 -0.60
C LEU A 9 -3.49 -21.69 -1.07
N ARG A 10 -3.66 -22.37 -2.19
CA ARG A 10 -2.56 -23.01 -2.91
C ARG A 10 -2.77 -22.96 -4.42
N THR A 11 -1.75 -23.34 -5.18
CA THR A 11 -1.85 -23.54 -6.62
C THR A 11 -1.49 -24.99 -6.99
N CYS A 12 -2.15 -25.48 -8.02
CA CYS A 12 -1.90 -26.76 -8.65
C CYS A 12 -1.59 -26.56 -10.14
N THR A 13 -1.05 -27.58 -10.79
CA THR A 13 -0.87 -27.60 -12.24
C THR A 13 -2.24 -27.65 -12.96
N ASN A 14 -2.26 -27.55 -14.27
CA ASN A 14 -3.49 -27.62 -15.09
C ASN A 14 -4.28 -28.94 -14.93
N ASN A 15 -3.66 -30.02 -14.46
CA ASN A 15 -4.32 -31.29 -14.16
C ASN A 15 -4.57 -31.49 -12.66
N MET A 16 -4.62 -30.41 -11.89
CA MET A 16 -4.87 -30.40 -10.44
C MET A 16 -3.83 -31.13 -9.59
N SER A 17 -2.63 -31.39 -10.09
CA SER A 17 -1.57 -31.95 -9.26
C SER A 17 -0.75 -30.88 -8.56
N ASP A 18 -0.34 -31.17 -7.34
CA ASP A 18 0.62 -30.35 -6.62
C ASP A 18 2.08 -30.76 -6.94
N HIS A 19 3.03 -30.06 -6.34
CA HIS A 19 4.47 -30.30 -6.51
C HIS A 19 4.93 -31.68 -6.01
N CYS A 20 4.13 -32.35 -5.18
CA CYS A 20 4.36 -33.72 -4.70
C CYS A 20 3.62 -34.78 -5.53
N GLY A 21 2.90 -34.38 -6.57
CA GLY A 21 2.12 -35.29 -7.42
C GLY A 21 0.77 -35.71 -6.85
N LEU A 22 0.33 -35.14 -5.72
CA LEU A 22 -1.02 -35.36 -5.21
C LEU A 22 -2.03 -34.64 -6.09
N ILE A 23 -3.06 -35.36 -6.53
CA ILE A 23 -4.16 -34.76 -7.30
C ILE A 23 -5.21 -34.21 -6.32
N TRP A 24 -5.49 -32.91 -6.44
CA TRP A 24 -6.50 -32.22 -5.65
C TRP A 24 -7.88 -32.31 -6.33
N PRO A 25 -8.95 -32.55 -5.57
CA PRO A 25 -10.30 -32.51 -6.14
C PRO A 25 -10.69 -31.07 -6.49
N LEU A 26 -11.62 -30.90 -7.42
CA LEU A 26 -12.22 -29.58 -7.73
C LEU A 26 -13.14 -29.06 -6.61
N SER A 27 -13.65 -29.96 -5.78
CA SER A 27 -14.45 -29.67 -4.57
C SER A 27 -14.46 -30.86 -3.63
N GLY A 28 -14.75 -30.63 -2.34
CA GLY A 28 -14.85 -31.69 -1.33
C GLY A 28 -13.51 -31.96 -0.61
N ILE A 29 -13.42 -33.12 0.01
CA ILE A 29 -12.36 -33.42 0.96
C ILE A 29 -11.08 -33.91 0.28
N VAL A 30 -9.94 -33.37 0.69
CA VAL A 30 -8.59 -33.86 0.38
C VAL A 30 -7.87 -34.24 1.68
N GLU A 31 -7.20 -35.38 1.68
CA GLU A 31 -6.48 -35.92 2.85
C GLU A 31 -5.08 -36.37 2.48
N CYS A 32 -4.12 -36.11 3.36
CA CYS A 32 -2.76 -36.63 3.25
C CYS A 32 -2.69 -38.06 3.81
N ARG A 33 -2.40 -39.04 2.96
CA ARG A 33 -2.34 -40.45 3.36
C ARG A 33 -1.21 -40.81 4.34
N HIS A 34 -0.14 -40.02 4.34
CA HIS A 34 1.06 -40.25 5.14
C HIS A 34 1.34 -39.04 6.05
N TRP A 35 0.30 -38.55 6.71
CA TRP A 35 0.41 -37.39 7.60
C TRP A 35 1.47 -37.58 8.70
N GLN A 36 2.35 -36.59 8.84
CA GLN A 36 3.30 -36.48 9.94
C GLN A 36 3.25 -35.07 10.52
N PRO A 37 2.95 -34.90 11.81
CA PRO A 37 2.90 -33.63 12.48
C PRO A 37 4.33 -33.09 12.76
N SER A 38 5.00 -32.62 11.73
CA SER A 38 6.36 -32.05 11.80
C SER A 38 6.43 -30.73 11.03
N ILE A 39 7.37 -29.89 11.37
CA ILE A 39 7.63 -28.61 10.69
C ILE A 39 8.26 -28.78 9.29
N LYS A 40 8.51 -30.01 8.83
CA LYS A 40 8.96 -30.29 7.46
C LYS A 40 7.77 -30.28 6.51
N GLN A 41 7.94 -29.78 5.30
CA GLN A 41 6.88 -29.75 4.27
C GLN A 41 6.41 -31.13 3.83
N GLU A 42 7.27 -32.14 3.96
CA GLU A 42 6.98 -33.53 3.57
C GLU A 42 5.85 -34.12 4.43
N ASN A 43 5.08 -35.05 3.84
CA ASN A 43 4.01 -35.79 4.50
C ASN A 43 2.93 -34.91 5.15
N GLY A 44 2.40 -33.97 4.37
CA GLY A 44 1.28 -33.10 4.72
C GLY A 44 0.77 -32.29 3.52
N LEU A 45 -0.45 -31.81 3.61
CA LEU A 45 -0.97 -30.82 2.68
C LEU A 45 -0.43 -29.45 3.10
N THR A 46 -0.08 -28.59 2.13
CA THR A 46 0.47 -27.26 2.42
C THR A 46 -0.31 -26.18 1.68
N GLY A 47 -0.36 -24.99 2.24
CA GLY A 47 -0.97 -23.81 1.63
C GLY A 47 -0.63 -22.55 2.39
N LEU A 48 -0.99 -21.39 1.81
CA LEU A 48 -0.83 -20.10 2.43
C LEU A 48 -2.09 -19.74 3.23
N LEU A 49 -1.97 -19.56 4.53
CA LEU A 49 -3.09 -19.18 5.40
C LEU A 49 -3.69 -17.84 4.93
N TRP A 50 -4.98 -17.82 4.65
CA TRP A 50 -5.70 -16.66 4.10
C TRP A 50 -5.06 -16.09 2.83
N GLY A 51 -4.31 -16.91 2.07
CA GLY A 51 -3.56 -16.46 0.91
C GLY A 51 -2.39 -15.52 1.22
N GLN A 52 -2.00 -15.40 2.47
CA GLN A 52 -0.92 -14.54 2.95
C GLN A 52 0.43 -15.27 2.82
N GLY A 53 1.43 -14.63 2.24
CA GLY A 53 2.77 -15.19 2.07
C GLY A 53 3.44 -14.78 0.76
N THR A 54 4.63 -15.33 0.52
CA THR A 54 5.40 -15.04 -0.68
C THR A 54 4.90 -15.84 -1.89
N ASN A 55 4.97 -15.27 -3.09
CA ASN A 55 4.64 -15.97 -4.34
C ASN A 55 5.59 -17.12 -4.66
N ALA A 56 6.68 -17.28 -3.92
CA ALA A 56 7.67 -18.35 -4.13
C ALA A 56 7.08 -19.76 -4.01
N HIS A 57 5.98 -19.89 -3.25
CA HIS A 57 5.27 -21.16 -3.02
C HIS A 57 4.05 -21.37 -3.92
N LEU A 58 3.81 -20.46 -4.86
CA LEU A 58 2.67 -20.51 -5.77
C LEU A 58 3.13 -20.74 -7.21
N ASN A 59 2.42 -21.60 -7.93
CA ASN A 59 2.58 -21.74 -9.37
C ASN A 59 1.89 -20.54 -10.05
N MET A 60 2.67 -19.64 -10.63
CA MET A 60 2.20 -18.41 -11.28
C MET A 60 1.97 -18.57 -12.78
N HIS A 61 2.07 -19.77 -13.34
CA HIS A 61 1.76 -20.01 -14.77
C HIS A 61 0.29 -19.67 -15.09
N ALA A 62 0.04 -19.25 -16.32
CA ALA A 62 -1.30 -18.82 -16.75
C ALA A 62 -2.36 -19.94 -16.68
N ASP A 63 -1.93 -21.20 -16.79
CA ASP A 63 -2.74 -22.41 -16.75
C ASP A 63 -2.82 -23.06 -15.36
N ALA A 64 -2.24 -22.43 -14.32
CA ALA A 64 -2.31 -22.95 -12.97
C ALA A 64 -3.72 -22.84 -12.39
N HIS A 65 -4.19 -23.92 -11.75
CA HIS A 65 -5.41 -23.89 -10.95
C HIS A 65 -5.14 -23.32 -9.56
N TRP A 66 -5.96 -22.36 -9.17
CA TRP A 66 -5.94 -21.74 -7.86
C TRP A 66 -6.99 -22.40 -6.98
N VAL A 67 -6.56 -22.96 -5.87
CA VAL A 67 -7.39 -23.76 -4.98
C VAL A 67 -7.50 -23.06 -3.63
N VAL A 68 -8.72 -22.84 -3.15
CA VAL A 68 -8.99 -22.41 -1.78
C VAL A 68 -9.60 -23.59 -1.03
N CYS A 69 -9.05 -23.88 0.12
CA CYS A 69 -9.53 -24.97 0.96
C CYS A 69 -9.75 -24.49 2.41
N MET A 70 -10.72 -25.10 3.05
CA MET A 70 -11.09 -24.87 4.44
C MET A 70 -10.38 -25.88 5.32
N VAL A 71 -9.65 -25.39 6.34
CA VAL A 71 -8.81 -26.20 7.24
C VAL A 71 -9.28 -25.98 8.68
N ASP A 72 -9.27 -27.04 9.47
CA ASP A 72 -9.53 -26.98 10.92
C ASP A 72 -8.33 -26.33 11.62
N THR A 73 -8.53 -25.28 12.41
CA THR A 73 -7.43 -24.56 13.10
C THR A 73 -6.65 -25.46 14.04
N ALA A 74 -7.28 -26.48 14.62
CA ALA A 74 -6.63 -27.43 15.51
C ALA A 74 -5.61 -28.35 14.80
N ASP A 75 -5.70 -28.47 13.48
CA ASP A 75 -4.87 -29.37 12.68
C ASP A 75 -3.71 -28.64 11.97
N ILE A 76 -3.55 -27.35 12.19
CA ILE A 76 -2.55 -26.51 11.50
C ILE A 76 -1.19 -26.61 12.18
N ILE A 77 -0.16 -26.81 11.37
CA ILE A 77 1.25 -26.69 11.75
C ILE A 77 1.88 -25.57 10.92
N TRP A 78 2.49 -24.61 11.58
CA TRP A 78 3.24 -23.53 10.95
C TRP A 78 4.59 -24.04 10.46
N LEU A 79 4.97 -23.72 9.23
CA LEU A 79 6.22 -24.18 8.63
C LEU A 79 7.39 -23.19 8.79
N GLY A 80 7.23 -22.14 9.56
CA GLY A 80 8.26 -21.13 9.81
C GLY A 80 8.51 -20.16 8.65
N GLU A 81 7.83 -20.32 7.51
CA GLU A 81 7.85 -19.41 6.36
C GLU A 81 6.58 -18.56 6.39
N GLU A 82 6.68 -17.31 5.93
CA GLU A 82 5.58 -16.35 5.97
C GLU A 82 4.26 -16.93 5.41
N GLY A 83 3.28 -17.14 6.28
CA GLY A 83 1.94 -17.62 5.93
C GLY A 83 1.81 -19.07 5.53
N MET A 84 2.91 -19.83 5.40
CA MET A 84 2.88 -21.23 5.01
C MET A 84 2.43 -22.10 6.16
N ILE A 85 1.38 -22.88 5.93
CA ILE A 85 0.84 -23.86 6.90
C ILE A 85 0.81 -25.25 6.31
N LYS A 86 0.85 -26.24 7.19
CA LYS A 86 0.72 -27.67 6.89
C LYS A 86 -0.43 -28.27 7.68
N PHE A 87 -1.19 -29.16 7.05
CA PHE A 87 -2.37 -29.78 7.65
C PHE A 87 -2.63 -31.17 7.07
N PRO A 88 -3.32 -32.07 7.81
CA PRO A 88 -3.61 -33.44 7.37
C PRO A 88 -4.74 -33.53 6.35
N ARG A 89 -5.73 -32.61 6.46
CA ARG A 89 -7.01 -32.68 5.76
C ARG A 89 -7.55 -31.28 5.51
N ALA A 90 -8.22 -31.11 4.38
CA ALA A 90 -8.94 -29.89 4.05
C ALA A 90 -10.19 -30.18 3.20
N GLU A 91 -11.09 -29.23 3.15
CA GLU A 91 -12.25 -29.23 2.26
C GLU A 91 -12.03 -28.17 1.16
N VAL A 92 -11.92 -28.59 -0.09
CA VAL A 92 -11.78 -27.68 -1.23
C VAL A 92 -13.11 -26.96 -1.44
N VAL A 93 -13.10 -25.63 -1.25
CA VAL A 93 -14.27 -24.76 -1.39
C VAL A 93 -14.26 -23.96 -2.70
N TYR A 94 -13.10 -23.85 -3.33
CA TYR A 94 -12.95 -23.26 -4.65
C TYR A 94 -11.76 -23.87 -5.38
N ALA A 95 -11.93 -24.15 -6.67
CA ALA A 95 -10.84 -24.49 -7.59
C ALA A 95 -11.12 -23.87 -8.96
N GLY A 96 -10.17 -23.05 -9.46
CA GLY A 96 -10.35 -22.33 -10.73
C GLY A 96 -9.27 -21.30 -10.99
N ASN A 97 -9.65 -20.14 -11.47
CA ASN A 97 -8.71 -19.06 -11.77
C ASN A 97 -8.32 -18.25 -10.52
N ARG A 98 -7.27 -17.46 -10.66
CA ARG A 98 -6.73 -16.60 -9.59
C ARG A 98 -7.77 -15.62 -9.03
N ALA A 99 -8.54 -14.96 -9.91
CA ALA A 99 -9.48 -13.93 -9.49
C ALA A 99 -10.59 -14.50 -8.58
N GLY A 100 -11.16 -15.66 -8.95
CA GLY A 100 -12.17 -16.35 -8.15
C GLY A 100 -11.62 -16.85 -6.82
N ALA A 101 -10.38 -17.36 -6.79
CA ALA A 101 -9.74 -17.79 -5.55
C ALA A 101 -9.53 -16.62 -4.58
N MET A 102 -9.06 -15.48 -5.08
CA MET A 102 -8.87 -14.28 -4.26
C MET A 102 -10.21 -13.71 -3.75
N SER A 103 -11.27 -13.75 -4.57
CA SER A 103 -12.62 -13.38 -4.13
C SER A 103 -13.14 -14.31 -3.04
N CYS A 104 -12.90 -15.61 -3.15
CA CYS A 104 -13.28 -16.61 -2.15
C CYS A 104 -12.55 -16.36 -0.80
N ILE A 105 -11.26 -16.07 -0.84
CA ILE A 105 -10.46 -15.72 0.34
C ILE A 105 -11.01 -14.43 0.98
N ALA A 106 -11.25 -13.38 0.20
CA ALA A 106 -11.76 -12.10 0.70
C ALA A 106 -13.12 -12.26 1.40
N ALA A 107 -14.06 -12.99 0.79
CA ALA A 107 -15.37 -13.29 1.39
C ALA A 107 -15.25 -14.12 2.68
N GLY A 108 -14.28 -15.04 2.75
CA GLY A 108 -14.01 -15.84 3.94
C GLY A 108 -13.43 -15.02 5.09
N ILE A 109 -12.60 -14.02 4.81
CA ILE A 109 -12.06 -13.10 5.82
C ILE A 109 -13.18 -12.27 6.44
N GLU A 110 -14.19 -11.84 5.66
CA GLU A 110 -15.34 -11.11 6.18
C GLU A 110 -16.22 -11.94 7.13
N GLN A 111 -16.28 -13.26 6.91
CA GLN A 111 -17.13 -14.18 7.70
C GLN A 111 -16.40 -14.79 8.91
N HIS A 112 -15.10 -14.89 8.85
CA HIS A 112 -14.27 -15.53 9.86
C HIS A 112 -13.14 -14.56 10.22
N SER A 113 -13.22 -13.91 11.36
CA SER A 113 -12.05 -13.22 11.91
C SER A 113 -10.90 -14.24 11.96
N PRO A 114 -9.70 -13.92 11.42
CA PRO A 114 -8.58 -14.84 11.51
C PRO A 114 -8.36 -15.21 12.99
N PRO A 115 -8.06 -16.46 13.31
CA PRO A 115 -7.67 -16.81 14.66
C PRO A 115 -6.56 -15.84 15.06
N LYS A 116 -6.71 -15.22 16.23
CA LYS A 116 -5.68 -14.35 16.79
C LYS A 116 -4.39 -15.17 16.74
N PRO A 117 -3.38 -14.83 15.94
CA PRO A 117 -2.17 -15.62 15.90
C PRO A 117 -1.61 -15.61 17.33
N GLU A 118 -1.62 -16.74 18.01
CA GLU A 118 -0.65 -16.93 19.08
C GLU A 118 0.69 -16.78 18.38
N PRO A 119 1.55 -15.85 18.82
CA PRO A 119 2.84 -15.67 18.19
C PRO A 119 3.52 -17.05 18.24
N PRO A 120 4.02 -17.58 17.11
CA PRO A 120 4.87 -18.74 17.17
C PRO A 120 6.00 -18.39 18.14
N ALA A 121 6.33 -19.29 19.04
CA ALA A 121 7.37 -19.09 20.04
C ALA A 121 8.74 -18.72 19.44
N ASP A 122 8.86 -18.64 18.11
CA ASP A 122 10.08 -18.37 17.34
C ASP A 122 9.86 -17.52 16.08
N SER A 123 8.97 -16.50 16.04
CA SER A 123 8.93 -15.60 14.91
C SER A 123 9.94 -14.46 15.08
N VAL A 124 10.90 -14.40 14.19
CA VAL A 124 12.13 -13.59 14.20
C VAL A 124 11.93 -12.06 14.09
N ILE A 125 10.72 -11.52 14.15
CA ILE A 125 10.47 -10.06 14.24
C ILE A 125 9.77 -9.67 15.55
N ALA A 126 9.21 -10.63 16.26
CA ALA A 126 8.71 -10.42 17.62
C ALA A 126 9.57 -11.15 18.66
N ALA A 127 10.59 -11.88 18.22
CA ALA A 127 11.17 -12.96 18.99
C ALA A 127 12.36 -12.59 19.85
N GLU A 128 12.95 -11.46 19.73
CA GLU A 128 14.13 -11.19 20.55
C GLU A 128 14.03 -9.96 21.44
N PHE A 129 12.82 -9.50 21.68
CA PHE A 129 12.59 -8.64 22.84
C PHE A 129 11.63 -9.31 23.84
N THR A 130 11.83 -10.58 24.16
CA THR A 130 11.74 -10.90 25.56
C THR A 130 12.95 -10.18 26.15
N PRO A 131 12.78 -9.12 26.98
CA PRO A 131 13.80 -8.84 27.94
C PRO A 131 14.07 -10.21 28.54
N LYS A 132 15.30 -10.67 28.56
CA LYS A 132 15.74 -11.68 29.49
C LYS A 132 15.27 -11.12 30.83
N ALA A 133 13.96 -11.25 31.08
CA ALA A 133 13.42 -11.12 32.40
C ALA A 133 14.25 -12.13 33.11
N ALA A 134 15.26 -11.65 33.78
CA ALA A 134 15.74 -12.35 34.89
C ALA A 134 14.51 -12.73 35.67
N HIS A 135 14.02 -13.97 35.46
CA HIS A 135 13.41 -14.72 36.52
C HIS A 135 14.55 -14.88 37.55
N ALA A 136 14.99 -13.75 38.08
CA ALA A 136 15.54 -13.76 39.39
C ALA A 136 14.39 -14.15 40.29
N GLN A 137 14.22 -15.46 40.43
CA GLN A 137 13.73 -15.96 41.70
C GLN A 137 14.70 -15.38 42.73
N PHE A 138 14.37 -14.19 43.25
CA PHE A 138 15.02 -13.67 44.45
C PHE A 138 14.58 -14.54 45.62
N THR A 139 15.26 -15.66 45.82
CA THR A 139 15.41 -16.22 47.13
C THR A 139 16.31 -15.24 47.88
N ALA A 140 15.72 -14.42 48.70
CA ALA A 140 16.44 -13.53 49.58
C ALA A 140 17.40 -14.35 50.46
N PRO A 141 18.70 -14.06 50.48
CA PRO A 141 19.52 -14.53 51.59
C PRO A 141 19.06 -13.80 52.86
N VAL A 142 18.61 -14.58 53.83
CA VAL A 142 18.40 -14.13 55.20
C VAL A 142 19.76 -13.69 55.73
N VAL A 143 19.98 -12.41 55.88
CA VAL A 143 21.14 -11.88 56.62
C VAL A 143 20.69 -11.61 58.05
N GLU A 144 21.17 -12.49 58.95
CA GLU A 144 21.00 -12.32 60.40
C GLU A 144 21.59 -11.02 60.89
N SER A 145 20.83 -10.32 61.73
CA SER A 145 21.21 -9.13 62.45
C SER A 145 22.33 -9.48 63.45
N GLY A 146 23.56 -9.09 63.11
CA GLY A 146 24.69 -9.19 64.03
C GLY A 146 24.81 -7.93 64.89
N ALA A 147 24.87 -8.12 66.20
CA ALA A 147 24.81 -7.19 67.31
C ALA A 147 25.90 -6.12 67.29
N HIS A 148 25.54 -4.95 67.82
CA HIS A 148 26.42 -3.87 68.22
C HIS A 148 27.60 -4.34 69.12
N SER A 149 28.81 -3.95 68.71
CA SER A 149 29.95 -3.93 69.64
C SER A 149 30.46 -2.51 69.72
N THR A 150 30.28 -1.91 70.89
CA THR A 150 30.90 -0.62 71.34
C THR A 150 32.27 -0.91 71.90
N ALA A 151 33.34 -0.38 71.28
CA ALA A 151 34.63 -0.27 71.86
C ALA A 151 35.20 1.18 71.64
N PRO A 152 35.82 1.83 72.63
CA PRO A 152 36.17 3.25 72.58
C PRO A 152 37.50 3.52 71.85
N LEU A 153 37.51 4.64 71.12
CA LEU A 153 38.67 5.22 70.42
C LEU A 153 39.80 5.66 71.33
N PRO A 154 41.07 5.46 70.97
CA PRO A 154 42.20 6.14 71.60
C PRO A 154 42.42 7.54 71.00
N SER A 155 42.82 8.46 71.84
CA SER A 155 43.09 9.89 71.59
C SER A 155 44.31 10.14 70.68
N PRO A 156 44.36 11.26 69.93
CA PRO A 156 45.41 11.55 68.99
C PRO A 156 46.66 12.18 69.58
N PRO A 157 47.83 12.02 68.95
CA PRO A 157 48.99 12.84 69.25
C PRO A 157 48.97 14.14 68.41
N ASN A 158 49.37 15.22 69.09
CA ASN A 158 49.45 16.59 68.63
C ASN A 158 50.42 16.84 67.44
N GLY A 159 49.99 17.78 66.60
CA GLY A 159 50.85 18.70 65.89
C GLY A 159 51.14 18.41 64.42
N ILE A 160 50.51 19.23 63.58
CA ILE A 160 51.08 19.99 62.47
C ILE A 160 49.93 20.84 61.86
N GLY A 161 50.24 22.11 61.55
CA GLY A 161 49.31 23.19 61.27
C GLY A 161 48.43 23.07 59.99
N PRO A 162 47.50 24.02 59.78
CA PRO A 162 46.42 23.85 58.84
C PRO A 162 46.85 24.11 57.39
N GLN A 163 46.92 23.06 56.60
CA GLN A 163 46.87 23.18 55.17
C GLN A 163 45.41 23.10 54.79
N ALA A 164 44.88 24.15 54.14
CA ALA A 164 43.53 24.20 53.64
C ALA A 164 43.29 23.02 52.67
N ALA A 165 42.58 22.02 53.13
CA ALA A 165 42.07 20.97 52.27
C ALA A 165 40.97 21.58 51.41
N GLN A 166 41.15 21.56 50.07
CA GLN A 166 40.06 21.72 49.12
C GLN A 166 39.00 20.68 49.44
N PRO A 167 37.70 21.02 49.35
CA PRO A 167 36.65 20.01 49.50
C PRO A 167 36.76 19.03 48.36
N SER A 168 37.24 17.82 48.62
CA SER A 168 37.02 16.68 47.77
C SER A 168 35.52 16.42 47.75
N ASN A 169 34.84 16.74 46.64
CA ASN A 169 33.49 16.30 46.39
C ASN A 169 33.53 14.75 46.24
N ALA A 170 33.59 14.07 47.38
CA ALA A 170 33.25 12.65 47.42
C ALA A 170 31.73 12.57 47.24
N ILE A 171 31.29 12.28 46.02
CA ILE A 171 29.91 11.91 45.72
C ILE A 171 29.62 10.67 46.56
N LEU A 172 28.83 10.83 47.60
CA LEU A 172 28.32 9.73 48.44
C LEU A 172 27.34 8.92 47.56
N ARG A 173 27.82 7.87 46.92
CA ARG A 173 26.97 6.88 46.23
C ARG A 173 26.19 6.14 47.32
N THR A 174 24.90 6.39 47.41
CA THR A 174 24.01 5.63 48.30
C THR A 174 23.61 4.35 47.60
N ARG A 175 23.83 3.21 48.26
CA ARG A 175 23.26 1.92 47.85
C ARG A 175 22.27 1.50 48.93
N GLU A 176 21.00 1.44 48.56
CA GLU A 176 19.93 1.02 49.48
C GLU A 176 19.16 -0.14 48.89
N ILE A 177 18.84 -1.13 49.73
CA ILE A 177 18.05 -2.29 49.37
C ILE A 177 16.90 -2.40 50.37
N ALA A 178 15.68 -2.42 49.84
CA ALA A 178 14.47 -2.53 50.66
C ALA A 178 13.50 -3.61 50.14
N THR A 179 12.60 -3.99 51.00
CA THR A 179 11.58 -4.98 50.71
C THR A 179 10.28 -4.33 50.21
N TYR A 180 9.19 -5.02 50.27
CA TYR A 180 7.85 -4.64 49.87
C TYR A 180 7.39 -3.27 50.37
N GLY A 181 6.75 -2.48 49.47
CA GLY A 181 6.07 -1.22 49.83
C GLY A 181 6.99 -0.16 50.43
N SER A 182 8.25 -0.22 50.10
CA SER A 182 9.26 0.69 50.67
C SER A 182 9.35 1.98 49.89
N THR A 183 9.74 3.07 50.59
CA THR A 183 10.12 4.33 49.94
C THR A 183 11.61 4.52 50.10
N LEU A 184 12.35 4.62 49.01
CA LEU A 184 13.79 4.85 48.97
C LEU A 184 14.08 6.20 48.34
N THR A 185 15.04 6.95 48.92
CA THR A 185 15.46 8.23 48.36
C THR A 185 16.99 8.32 48.34
N GLY A 186 17.55 8.56 47.15
CA GLY A 186 18.99 8.70 46.91
C GLY A 186 19.36 10.03 46.26
N ALA A 187 20.61 10.44 46.43
CA ALA A 187 21.21 11.58 45.73
C ALA A 187 21.62 11.17 44.28
N ASP A 188 22.38 12.00 43.60
CA ASP A 188 23.00 11.66 42.31
C ASP A 188 23.87 10.41 42.41
N GLN A 189 23.90 9.60 41.35
CA GLN A 189 24.70 8.36 41.24
C GLN A 189 24.37 7.30 42.32
N SER A 190 23.13 7.29 42.79
CA SER A 190 22.65 6.30 43.78
C SER A 190 22.22 5.00 43.10
N GLN A 191 22.34 3.88 43.83
CA GLN A 191 21.79 2.59 43.46
C GLN A 191 20.69 2.20 44.44
N LEU A 192 19.44 2.19 44.00
CA LEU A 192 18.26 1.84 44.80
C LEU A 192 17.64 0.52 44.27
N ILE A 193 17.40 -0.42 45.18
CA ILE A 193 16.78 -1.71 44.84
C ILE A 193 15.61 -1.94 45.79
N ALA A 194 14.39 -2.07 45.22
CA ALA A 194 13.20 -2.25 46.04
C ALA A 194 12.28 -3.38 45.52
N GLY A 195 11.47 -3.90 46.43
CA GLY A 195 10.49 -4.95 46.13
C GLY A 195 9.21 -4.40 45.48
N TYR A 196 8.13 -5.18 45.50
CA TYR A 196 6.85 -4.83 44.91
C TYR A 196 6.18 -3.63 45.56
N GLY A 197 5.51 -2.79 44.79
CA GLY A 197 4.76 -1.64 45.27
C GLY A 197 5.61 -0.54 45.92
N SER A 198 6.87 -0.50 45.60
CA SER A 198 7.83 0.45 46.18
C SER A 198 7.88 1.75 45.40
N THR A 199 8.32 2.82 46.09
CA THR A 199 8.62 4.09 45.47
C THR A 199 10.10 4.40 45.61
N GLU A 200 10.78 4.64 44.48
CA GLU A 200 12.20 4.98 44.44
C GLU A 200 12.38 6.37 43.82
N THR A 201 13.18 7.22 44.48
CA THR A 201 13.50 8.54 43.96
C THR A 201 15.00 8.79 44.09
N ALA A 202 15.67 9.17 43.01
CA ALA A 202 17.10 9.45 42.99
C ALA A 202 17.45 10.63 42.06
N GLY A 203 18.67 11.14 42.22
CA GLY A 203 19.21 12.20 41.36
C GLY A 203 19.74 11.67 40.02
N ASN A 204 20.58 12.46 39.36
CA ASN A 204 21.15 12.14 38.04
C ASN A 204 22.13 10.94 38.10
N GLY A 205 22.28 10.22 37.00
CA GLY A 205 23.21 9.11 36.87
C GLY A 205 22.93 7.94 37.81
N SER A 206 21.68 7.76 38.23
CA SER A 206 21.27 6.77 39.22
C SER A 206 20.72 5.50 38.58
N GLU A 207 20.83 4.38 39.30
CA GLU A 207 20.28 3.09 38.93
C GLU A 207 19.17 2.69 39.93
N LEU A 208 17.93 2.51 39.39
CA LEU A 208 16.76 2.13 40.17
C LEU A 208 16.25 0.76 39.68
N ILE A 209 16.09 -0.21 40.57
CA ILE A 209 15.58 -1.53 40.28
C ILE A 209 14.37 -1.84 41.17
N ALA A 210 13.19 -1.90 40.59
CA ALA A 210 11.94 -2.03 41.33
C ALA A 210 11.10 -3.27 40.92
N GLY A 211 10.28 -3.75 41.85
CA GLY A 211 9.36 -4.86 41.59
C GLY A 211 8.10 -4.41 40.85
N TYR A 212 7.05 -5.28 40.84
CA TYR A 212 5.77 -5.01 40.19
C TYR A 212 5.01 -3.86 40.89
N GLY A 213 4.30 -3.08 40.09
CA GLY A 213 3.48 -1.97 40.62
C GLY A 213 4.29 -0.85 41.30
N SER A 214 5.55 -0.74 41.00
CA SER A 214 6.46 0.22 41.62
C SER A 214 6.52 1.54 40.86
N THR A 215 6.93 2.59 41.58
CA THR A 215 7.17 3.90 40.99
C THR A 215 8.66 4.23 41.11
N GLY A 216 9.33 4.49 39.98
CA GLY A 216 10.72 4.93 39.90
C GLY A 216 10.83 6.36 39.36
N VAL A 217 11.52 7.25 40.06
CA VAL A 217 11.79 8.60 39.59
C VAL A 217 13.29 8.90 39.69
N ALA A 218 13.92 9.27 38.60
CA ALA A 218 15.34 9.59 38.56
C ALA A 218 15.65 10.87 37.77
N GLY A 219 16.83 11.41 37.96
CA GLY A 219 17.34 12.52 37.15
C GLY A 219 17.79 12.07 35.78
N SER A 220 18.57 12.90 35.07
CA SER A 220 19.13 12.59 33.75
C SER A 220 20.19 11.50 33.83
N ASP A 221 20.47 10.87 32.68
CA ASP A 221 21.52 9.85 32.54
C ASP A 221 21.33 8.65 33.50
N SER A 222 20.09 8.31 33.79
CA SER A 222 19.73 7.30 34.78
C SER A 222 19.17 6.02 34.13
N THR A 223 19.34 4.91 34.84
CA THR A 223 18.76 3.63 34.43
C THR A 223 17.67 3.23 35.42
N ILE A 224 16.46 2.94 34.91
CA ILE A 224 15.33 2.45 35.72
C ILE A 224 14.83 1.14 35.16
N VAL A 225 14.82 0.07 35.98
CA VAL A 225 14.26 -1.25 35.62
C VAL A 225 13.13 -1.57 36.58
N ALA A 226 11.94 -1.84 36.06
CA ALA A 226 10.80 -2.16 36.91
C ALA A 226 9.91 -3.31 36.35
N GLY A 227 9.12 -3.92 37.21
CA GLY A 227 8.21 -5.01 36.85
C GLY A 227 6.93 -4.53 36.16
N TYR A 228 5.92 -5.41 36.10
CA TYR A 228 4.62 -5.13 35.48
C TYR A 228 3.84 -4.04 36.20
N GLY A 229 3.09 -3.25 35.45
CA GLY A 229 2.24 -2.20 36.02
C GLY A 229 3.00 -1.07 36.70
N SER A 230 4.25 -0.88 36.37
CA SER A 230 5.13 0.11 37.00
C SER A 230 5.04 1.46 36.32
N SER A 231 5.34 2.53 37.11
CA SER A 231 5.46 3.87 36.58
C SER A 231 6.90 4.35 36.71
N GLN A 232 7.52 4.78 35.62
CA GLN A 232 8.90 5.23 35.57
C GLN A 232 8.99 6.65 35.02
N THR A 233 9.74 7.50 35.63
CA THR A 233 10.00 8.87 35.17
C THR A 233 11.48 9.22 35.32
N ALA A 234 12.11 9.70 34.23
CA ALA A 234 13.51 10.08 34.23
C ALA A 234 13.80 11.39 33.48
N GLY A 235 14.98 11.93 33.68
CA GLY A 235 15.50 13.03 32.87
C GLY A 235 15.91 12.57 31.46
N GLY A 236 16.60 13.44 30.70
CA GLY A 236 17.12 13.09 29.38
C GLY A 236 18.32 12.15 29.44
N GLY A 237 18.64 11.47 28.34
CA GLY A 237 19.73 10.50 28.27
C GLY A 237 19.53 9.24 29.12
N SER A 238 18.30 8.93 29.50
CA SER A 238 18.00 7.86 30.46
C SER A 238 17.49 6.58 29.76
N THR A 239 17.77 5.42 30.38
CA THR A 239 17.29 4.13 29.92
C THR A 239 16.22 3.59 30.88
N LEU A 240 15.00 3.35 30.39
CA LEU A 240 13.86 2.86 31.15
C LEU A 240 13.40 1.50 30.61
N THR A 241 13.35 0.49 31.47
CA THR A 241 12.86 -0.85 31.11
C THR A 241 11.73 -1.29 32.03
N ALA A 242 10.59 -1.67 31.46
CA ALA A 242 9.44 -2.07 32.26
C ALA A 242 8.66 -3.28 31.68
N GLY A 243 7.87 -3.93 32.53
CA GLY A 243 7.00 -5.03 32.11
C GLY A 243 5.69 -4.55 31.49
N TYR A 244 4.70 -5.45 31.39
CA TYR A 244 3.38 -5.20 30.78
C TYR A 244 2.58 -4.14 31.55
N GLY A 245 1.81 -3.34 30.81
CA GLY A 245 0.92 -2.35 31.39
C GLY A 245 1.65 -1.22 32.11
N SER A 246 2.89 -0.97 31.78
CA SER A 246 3.73 0.03 32.44
C SER A 246 3.62 1.41 31.78
N THR A 247 3.89 2.44 32.56
CA THR A 247 4.01 3.80 32.06
C THR A 247 5.45 4.27 32.19
N GLN A 248 6.05 4.74 31.11
CA GLN A 248 7.40 5.28 31.08
C GLN A 248 7.38 6.71 30.55
N THR A 249 8.09 7.61 31.24
CA THR A 249 8.22 9.01 30.81
C THR A 249 9.68 9.45 30.95
N ALA A 250 10.27 9.95 29.88
CA ALA A 250 11.62 10.49 29.89
C ALA A 250 11.73 11.76 29.02
N ARG A 251 12.87 12.41 29.05
CA ARG A 251 13.15 13.58 28.19
C ARG A 251 13.96 13.16 26.95
N ASN A 252 14.55 14.13 26.27
CA ASN A 252 15.30 13.91 25.02
C ASN A 252 16.46 12.92 25.20
N GLY A 253 16.78 12.20 24.13
CA GLY A 253 17.91 11.28 24.07
C GLY A 253 17.73 10.01 24.91
N SER A 254 16.50 9.60 25.20
CA SER A 254 16.23 8.50 26.12
C SER A 254 15.83 7.20 25.39
N GLU A 255 16.14 6.07 26.02
CA GLU A 255 15.77 4.74 25.55
C GLU A 255 14.68 4.15 26.46
N LEU A 256 13.49 3.84 25.91
CA LEU A 256 12.35 3.30 26.63
C LEU A 256 11.99 1.92 26.07
N THR A 257 11.92 0.90 26.92
CA THR A 257 11.51 -0.45 26.52
C THR A 257 10.42 -0.96 27.46
N ALA A 258 9.26 -1.31 26.91
CA ALA A 258 8.15 -1.81 27.72
C ALA A 258 7.41 -3.01 27.09
N GLY A 259 6.66 -3.72 27.92
CA GLY A 259 5.85 -4.86 27.49
C GLY A 259 4.53 -4.46 26.84
N TYR A 260 3.57 -5.39 26.73
CA TYR A 260 2.26 -5.19 26.12
C TYR A 260 1.39 -4.19 26.88
N GLY A 261 0.60 -3.42 26.16
CA GLY A 261 -0.34 -2.47 26.76
C GLY A 261 0.34 -1.31 27.50
N SER A 262 1.57 -1.02 27.19
CA SER A 262 2.35 0.02 27.86
C SER A 262 2.17 1.38 27.23
N THR A 263 2.45 2.42 28.04
CA THR A 263 2.49 3.80 27.55
C THR A 263 3.90 4.34 27.73
N GLU A 264 4.49 4.82 26.64
CA GLU A 264 5.83 5.40 26.62
C GLU A 264 5.77 6.83 26.09
N THR A 265 6.41 7.74 26.80
CA THR A 265 6.52 9.14 26.38
C THR A 265 7.96 9.62 26.55
N ALA A 266 8.55 10.12 25.48
CA ALA A 266 9.91 10.66 25.51
C ALA A 266 10.01 12.01 24.78
N GLY A 267 11.13 12.69 24.95
CA GLY A 267 11.44 13.88 24.16
C GLY A 267 12.00 13.53 22.78
N ALA A 268 12.63 14.47 22.10
CA ALA A 268 13.29 14.25 20.82
C ALA A 268 14.53 13.33 20.95
N ASP A 269 15.04 12.84 19.83
CA ASP A 269 16.23 11.98 19.76
C ASP A 269 16.11 10.71 20.61
N SER A 270 14.91 10.15 20.72
CA SER A 270 14.63 9.04 21.64
C SER A 270 14.28 7.75 20.92
N SER A 271 14.58 6.61 21.56
CA SER A 271 14.22 5.27 21.07
C SER A 271 13.18 4.62 21.98
N LEU A 272 12.01 4.26 21.42
CA LEU A 272 10.88 3.68 22.15
C LEU A 272 10.53 2.30 21.56
N ILE A 273 10.57 1.25 22.39
CA ILE A 273 10.26 -0.11 21.98
C ILE A 273 9.16 -0.68 22.89
N ALA A 274 8.02 -1.04 22.31
CA ALA A 274 6.90 -1.56 23.08
C ALA A 274 6.21 -2.78 22.46
N GLY A 275 5.50 -3.54 23.29
CA GLY A 275 4.73 -4.71 22.85
C GLY A 275 3.39 -4.34 22.19
N TYR A 276 2.48 -5.31 22.08
CA TYR A 276 1.16 -5.17 21.46
C TYR A 276 0.25 -4.21 22.23
N GLY A 277 -0.58 -3.46 21.51
CA GLY A 277 -1.55 -2.56 22.12
C GLY A 277 -0.94 -1.40 22.89
N SER A 278 0.28 -1.04 22.59
CA SER A 278 1.02 0.01 23.30
C SER A 278 0.81 1.38 22.69
N THR A 279 1.00 2.41 23.50
CA THR A 279 0.99 3.80 23.05
C THR A 279 2.38 4.40 23.23
N GLN A 280 2.95 4.94 22.15
CA GLN A 280 4.25 5.58 22.14
C GLN A 280 4.13 7.03 21.67
N THR A 281 4.74 7.95 22.36
CA THR A 281 4.78 9.37 22.00
C THR A 281 6.19 9.92 22.17
N SER A 282 6.71 10.59 21.14
CA SER A 282 8.04 11.21 21.22
C SER A 282 8.11 12.58 20.53
N GLY A 283 9.22 13.28 20.75
CA GLY A 283 9.58 14.44 19.95
C GLY A 283 10.05 14.06 18.53
N GLY A 284 10.73 14.96 17.82
CA GLY A 284 11.30 14.70 16.51
C GLY A 284 12.59 13.86 16.58
N ASP A 285 13.05 13.42 15.41
CA ASP A 285 14.27 12.63 15.24
C ASP A 285 14.29 11.36 16.12
N SER A 286 13.12 10.74 16.31
CA SER A 286 12.95 9.61 17.23
C SER A 286 12.60 8.31 16.50
N SER A 287 13.01 7.17 17.08
CA SER A 287 12.68 5.85 16.58
C SER A 287 11.65 5.15 17.48
N LEU A 288 10.49 4.79 16.94
CA LEU A 288 9.40 4.14 17.64
C LEU A 288 9.10 2.76 17.03
N THR A 289 9.22 1.72 17.83
CA THR A 289 8.89 0.35 17.41
C THR A 289 7.81 -0.24 18.31
N ALA A 290 6.70 -0.69 17.74
CA ALA A 290 5.59 -1.27 18.50
C ALA A 290 4.94 -2.48 17.84
N GLY A 291 4.28 -3.32 18.64
CA GLY A 291 3.57 -4.50 18.18
C GLY A 291 2.20 -4.18 17.54
N TYR A 292 1.34 -5.20 17.39
CA TYR A 292 0.00 -5.10 16.79
C TYR A 292 -0.93 -4.20 17.58
N GLY A 293 -1.80 -3.47 16.89
CA GLY A 293 -2.81 -2.63 17.51
C GLY A 293 -2.25 -1.45 18.29
N SER A 294 -1.03 -1.06 18.00
CA SER A 294 -0.34 0.01 18.73
C SER A 294 -0.61 1.39 18.14
N THR A 295 -0.47 2.40 18.97
CA THR A 295 -0.53 3.80 18.55
C THR A 295 0.83 4.44 18.73
N GLN A 296 1.36 5.04 17.66
CA GLN A 296 2.64 5.76 17.67
C GLN A 296 2.43 7.21 17.24
N THR A 297 3.02 8.13 17.96
CA THR A 297 3.00 9.55 17.62
C THR A 297 4.37 10.17 17.80
N ALA A 298 4.92 10.80 16.78
CA ALA A 298 6.19 11.49 16.82
C ALA A 298 6.15 12.80 16.03
N GLN A 299 7.17 13.61 16.13
CA GLN A 299 7.31 14.85 15.36
C GLN A 299 8.17 14.61 14.11
N ASP A 300 8.66 15.69 13.48
CA ASP A 300 9.45 15.65 12.25
C ASP A 300 10.70 14.76 12.39
N GLY A 301 11.15 14.17 11.26
CA GLY A 301 12.37 13.38 11.19
C GLY A 301 12.32 12.01 11.87
N SER A 302 11.15 11.51 12.20
CA SER A 302 11.02 10.30 13.03
C SER A 302 10.76 9.03 12.23
N ASP A 303 11.29 7.90 12.73
CA ASP A 303 11.09 6.57 12.17
C ASP A 303 10.10 5.76 13.04
N LEU A 304 8.95 5.37 12.47
CA LEU A 304 7.89 4.64 13.14
C LEU A 304 7.67 3.26 12.51
N THR A 305 7.87 2.20 13.28
CA THR A 305 7.60 0.83 12.85
C THR A 305 6.52 0.19 13.72
N ALA A 306 5.44 -0.28 13.12
CA ALA A 306 4.31 -0.84 13.85
C ALA A 306 3.76 -2.13 13.24
N GLY A 307 3.10 -2.95 14.05
CA GLY A 307 2.46 -4.19 13.61
C GLY A 307 1.11 -3.96 12.92
N TYR A 308 0.30 -5.01 12.76
CA TYR A 308 -1.01 -4.99 12.11
C TYR A 308 -2.03 -4.16 12.91
N GLY A 309 -2.93 -3.48 12.21
CA GLY A 309 -3.98 -2.71 12.84
C GLY A 309 -3.49 -1.51 13.65
N SER A 310 -2.30 -1.05 13.39
CA SER A 310 -1.66 0.04 14.14
C SER A 310 -1.98 1.41 13.56
N THR A 311 -1.88 2.41 14.40
CA THR A 311 -1.97 3.81 13.99
C THR A 311 -0.63 4.50 14.23
N SER A 312 -0.03 5.07 13.18
CA SER A 312 1.25 5.79 13.25
C SER A 312 1.08 7.21 12.72
N THR A 313 1.46 8.20 13.51
CA THR A 313 1.39 9.61 13.15
C THR A 313 2.75 10.27 13.36
N ALA A 314 3.28 10.91 12.33
CA ALA A 314 4.56 11.63 12.44
C ALA A 314 4.50 13.02 11.78
N GLY A 315 5.50 13.83 12.03
CA GLY A 315 5.68 15.09 11.35
C GLY A 315 6.23 14.93 9.92
N ALA A 316 6.83 15.95 9.37
CA ALA A 316 7.48 15.92 8.06
C ALA A 316 8.77 15.09 8.08
N ASP A 317 9.26 14.74 6.90
CA ASP A 317 10.55 14.05 6.70
C ASP A 317 10.70 12.75 7.52
N SER A 318 9.59 12.03 7.69
CA SER A 318 9.49 10.87 8.56
C SER A 318 9.29 9.57 7.77
N THR A 319 9.78 8.44 8.33
CA THR A 319 9.57 7.11 7.76
C THR A 319 8.55 6.32 8.60
N LEU A 320 7.46 5.85 8.00
CA LEU A 320 6.41 5.08 8.67
C LEU A 320 6.25 3.71 8.01
N ILE A 321 6.49 2.64 8.76
CA ILE A 321 6.32 1.26 8.30
C ILE A 321 5.26 0.58 9.17
N ALA A 322 4.23 0.00 8.56
CA ALA A 322 3.18 -0.68 9.31
C ALA A 322 2.62 -1.94 8.62
N GLY A 323 2.03 -2.81 9.41
CA GLY A 323 1.42 -4.05 8.91
C GLY A 323 0.06 -3.83 8.23
N TYR A 324 -0.72 -4.89 8.05
CA TYR A 324 -2.04 -4.88 7.42
C TYR A 324 -3.07 -4.11 8.23
N GLY A 325 -4.01 -3.46 7.55
CA GLY A 325 -5.09 -2.73 8.20
C GLY A 325 -4.63 -1.52 9.01
N SER A 326 -3.46 -1.00 8.75
CA SER A 326 -2.87 0.08 9.52
C SER A 326 -3.25 1.46 8.97
N THR A 327 -3.24 2.44 9.84
CA THR A 327 -3.40 3.84 9.48
C THR A 327 -2.11 4.60 9.71
N GLN A 328 -1.61 5.27 8.68
CA GLN A 328 -0.40 6.09 8.74
C GLN A 328 -0.70 7.53 8.31
N THR A 329 -0.23 8.49 9.07
CA THR A 329 -0.37 9.92 8.76
C THR A 329 0.95 10.64 8.98
N SER A 330 1.38 11.45 8.00
CA SER A 330 2.62 12.21 8.14
C SER A 330 2.55 13.62 7.52
N GLY A 331 3.56 14.41 7.82
CA GLY A 331 3.83 15.67 7.13
C GLY A 331 4.30 15.46 5.68
N GLY A 332 4.89 16.47 5.06
CA GLY A 332 5.48 16.37 3.72
C GLY A 332 6.88 15.76 3.75
N GLY A 333 7.39 15.36 2.59
CA GLY A 333 8.72 14.76 2.47
C GLY A 333 8.85 13.37 3.11
N SER A 334 7.76 12.68 3.43
CA SER A 334 7.75 11.46 4.22
C SER A 334 7.61 10.19 3.37
N SER A 335 8.17 9.08 3.86
CA SER A 335 8.01 7.76 3.26
C SER A 335 7.09 6.87 4.09
N LEU A 336 5.99 6.38 3.50
CA LEU A 336 4.98 5.57 4.16
C LEU A 336 4.85 4.21 3.48
N THR A 337 5.09 3.13 4.22
CA THR A 337 4.91 1.76 3.73
C THR A 337 3.92 1.00 4.60
N ALA A 338 2.88 0.42 3.99
CA ALA A 338 1.89 -0.33 4.73
C ALA A 338 1.37 -1.58 3.98
N GLY A 339 0.85 -2.53 4.72
CA GLY A 339 0.29 -3.78 4.19
C GLY A 339 -1.10 -3.60 3.56
N TYR A 340 -1.83 -4.69 3.35
CA TYR A 340 -3.17 -4.74 2.74
C TYR A 340 -4.21 -4.02 3.58
N GLY A 341 -5.19 -3.40 2.92
CA GLY A 341 -6.29 -2.74 3.59
C GLY A 341 -5.88 -1.52 4.42
N SER A 342 -4.72 -0.98 4.17
CA SER A 342 -4.17 0.13 4.95
C SER A 342 -4.60 1.50 4.41
N THR A 343 -4.61 2.47 5.29
CA THR A 343 -4.85 3.86 4.93
C THR A 343 -3.59 4.69 5.18
N GLN A 344 -3.12 5.38 4.15
CA GLN A 344 -1.97 6.29 4.24
C GLN A 344 -2.38 7.71 3.87
N THR A 345 -1.95 8.67 4.66
CA THR A 345 -2.16 10.10 4.38
C THR A 345 -0.87 10.87 4.62
N ALA A 346 -0.41 11.59 3.62
CA ALA A 346 0.77 12.42 3.74
C ALA A 346 0.58 13.77 3.03
N ARG A 347 1.48 14.69 3.21
CA ARG A 347 1.44 15.98 2.52
C ARG A 347 2.32 15.96 1.27
N LYS A 348 2.65 17.10 0.76
CA LYS A 348 3.45 17.32 -0.44
C LYS A 348 4.82 16.62 -0.36
N GLY A 349 5.28 16.07 -1.51
CA GLY A 349 6.62 15.49 -1.65
C GLY A 349 6.79 14.14 -0.96
N SER A 350 5.73 13.38 -0.76
CA SER A 350 5.78 12.13 0.00
C SER A 350 5.67 10.88 -0.89
N ASP A 351 6.34 9.81 -0.48
CA ASP A 351 6.30 8.51 -1.13
C ASP A 351 5.44 7.51 -0.32
N LEU A 352 4.35 7.02 -0.94
CA LEU A 352 3.40 6.14 -0.31
C LEU A 352 3.35 4.77 -1.02
N THR A 353 3.68 3.69 -0.30
CA THR A 353 3.59 2.32 -0.82
C THR A 353 2.61 1.50 -0.01
N THR A 354 1.61 0.92 -0.68
CA THR A 354 0.56 0.13 0.00
C THR A 354 0.26 -1.21 -0.67
N GLY A 355 -0.32 -2.12 0.09
CA GLY A 355 -0.82 -3.39 -0.43
C GLY A 355 -2.19 -3.29 -1.12
N TYR A 356 -2.87 -4.42 -1.30
CA TYR A 356 -4.18 -4.53 -1.95
C TYR A 356 -5.30 -3.89 -1.13
N GLY A 357 -6.29 -3.33 -1.79
CA GLY A 357 -7.46 -2.75 -1.15
C GLY A 357 -7.16 -1.53 -0.27
N SER A 358 -6.05 -0.88 -0.49
CA SER A 358 -5.57 0.21 0.35
C SER A 358 -6.01 1.59 -0.17
N THR A 359 -6.00 2.55 0.72
CA THR A 359 -6.25 3.95 0.37
C THR A 359 -5.00 4.79 0.64
N SER A 360 -4.52 5.50 -0.36
CA SER A 360 -3.36 6.39 -0.27
C SER A 360 -3.73 7.81 -0.69
N THR A 361 -3.47 8.78 0.16
CA THR A 361 -3.73 10.19 -0.12
C THR A 361 -2.48 11.02 0.15
N ALA A 362 -2.04 11.79 -0.83
CA ALA A 362 -0.86 12.64 -0.69
C ALA A 362 -1.08 14.06 -1.25
N GLY A 363 -0.19 14.96 -0.92
CA GLY A 363 -0.15 16.30 -1.53
C GLY A 363 0.43 16.26 -2.96
N ALA A 364 0.81 17.40 -3.49
CA ALA A 364 1.49 17.51 -4.78
C ALA A 364 2.90 16.91 -4.74
N ASP A 365 3.52 16.70 -5.89
CA ASP A 365 4.89 16.18 -6.05
C ASP A 365 5.13 14.87 -5.29
N SER A 366 4.14 13.99 -5.28
CA SER A 366 4.15 12.75 -4.49
C SER A 366 4.13 11.50 -5.36
N THR A 367 4.77 10.43 -4.87
CA THR A 367 4.73 9.12 -5.52
C THR A 367 3.83 8.16 -4.74
N LEU A 368 2.83 7.57 -5.39
CA LEU A 368 1.89 6.63 -4.78
C LEU A 368 1.93 5.29 -5.52
N ILE A 369 2.32 4.23 -4.83
CA ILE A 369 2.34 2.86 -5.36
C ILE A 369 1.38 2.00 -4.55
N ALA A 370 0.45 1.33 -5.23
CA ALA A 370 -0.54 0.50 -4.54
C ALA A 370 -0.88 -0.81 -5.26
N GLY A 371 -1.36 -1.78 -4.52
CA GLY A 371 -1.80 -3.07 -5.06
C GLY A 371 -3.16 -3.00 -5.76
N TYR A 372 -3.78 -4.15 -5.99
CA TYR A 372 -5.08 -4.30 -6.65
C TYR A 372 -6.23 -3.71 -5.82
N GLY A 373 -7.23 -3.17 -6.48
CA GLY A 373 -8.41 -2.62 -5.83
C GLY A 373 -8.15 -1.41 -4.94
N SER A 374 -7.04 -0.73 -5.15
CA SER A 374 -6.62 0.39 -4.30
C SER A 374 -7.19 1.72 -4.78
N THR A 375 -7.32 2.65 -3.86
CA THR A 375 -7.67 4.03 -4.16
C THR A 375 -6.49 4.94 -3.88
N GLN A 376 -6.08 5.72 -4.88
CA GLN A 376 -4.99 6.68 -4.77
C GLN A 376 -5.49 8.09 -5.10
N THR A 377 -5.15 9.05 -4.28
CA THR A 377 -5.48 10.47 -4.51
C THR A 377 -4.26 11.35 -4.25
N SER A 378 -3.92 12.22 -5.17
CA SER A 378 -2.79 13.15 -4.98
C SER A 378 -3.06 14.55 -5.51
N GLY A 379 -2.15 15.46 -5.20
CA GLY A 379 -2.11 16.79 -5.77
C GLY A 379 -1.60 16.82 -7.22
N SER A 380 -1.06 17.94 -7.66
CA SER A 380 -0.46 18.10 -8.99
C SER A 380 0.94 17.49 -9.05
N GLU A 381 1.43 17.24 -10.25
CA GLU A 381 2.81 16.82 -10.51
C GLU A 381 3.19 15.54 -9.73
N SER A 382 2.23 14.62 -9.65
CA SER A 382 2.38 13.37 -8.87
C SER A 382 2.41 12.14 -9.77
N SER A 383 3.10 11.09 -9.32
CA SER A 383 3.14 9.80 -9.99
C SER A 383 2.32 8.75 -9.22
N LEU A 384 1.32 8.16 -9.86
CA LEU A 384 0.43 7.17 -9.27
C LEU A 384 0.52 5.84 -10.03
N THR A 385 0.91 4.78 -9.35
CA THR A 385 0.95 3.42 -9.92
C THR A 385 0.06 2.49 -9.12
N ALA A 386 -0.88 1.81 -9.79
CA ALA A 386 -1.80 0.91 -9.12
C ALA A 386 -2.10 -0.38 -9.90
N GLY A 387 -2.52 -1.42 -9.19
CA GLY A 387 -2.89 -2.71 -9.78
C GLY A 387 -4.28 -2.70 -10.43
N TYR A 388 -4.84 -3.88 -10.71
CA TYR A 388 -6.14 -4.07 -11.35
C TYR A 388 -7.30 -3.54 -10.50
N GLY A 389 -8.32 -3.02 -11.13
CA GLY A 389 -9.52 -2.54 -10.47
C GLY A 389 -9.31 -1.32 -9.58
N SER A 390 -8.23 -0.61 -9.76
CA SER A 390 -7.86 0.52 -8.91
C SER A 390 -8.48 1.83 -9.37
N THR A 391 -8.63 2.74 -8.43
CA THR A 391 -9.06 4.11 -8.71
C THR A 391 -7.92 5.08 -8.41
N GLN A 392 -7.56 5.88 -9.40
CA GLN A 392 -6.52 6.91 -9.28
C GLN A 392 -7.10 8.29 -9.56
N THR A 393 -6.81 9.25 -8.72
CA THR A 393 -7.21 10.65 -8.91
C THR A 393 -6.04 11.58 -8.61
N ALA A 394 -5.68 12.40 -9.57
CA ALA A 394 -4.63 13.39 -9.40
C ALA A 394 -5.01 14.74 -10.05
N ARG A 395 -4.22 15.75 -9.84
CA ARG A 395 -4.45 17.05 -10.45
C ARG A 395 -3.56 17.23 -11.70
N LYS A 396 -3.37 18.43 -12.13
CA LYS A 396 -2.59 18.83 -13.31
C LYS A 396 -1.15 18.31 -13.25
N GLY A 397 -0.60 17.90 -14.42
CA GLY A 397 0.79 17.51 -14.57
C GLY A 397 1.13 16.16 -13.93
N SER A 398 0.17 15.27 -13.78
CA SER A 398 0.38 13.99 -13.08
C SER A 398 0.44 12.80 -14.03
N ASP A 399 1.27 11.80 -13.65
CA ASP A 399 1.41 10.54 -14.38
C ASP A 399 0.67 9.41 -13.63
N LEU A 400 -0.33 8.79 -14.29
CA LEU A 400 -1.15 7.75 -13.72
C LEU A 400 -0.99 6.44 -14.51
N THR A 401 -0.49 5.39 -13.86
CA THR A 401 -0.39 4.04 -14.45
C THR A 401 -1.26 3.06 -13.68
N ALA A 402 -2.16 2.38 -14.37
CA ALA A 402 -3.11 1.47 -13.73
C ALA A 402 -3.29 0.15 -14.48
N GLY A 403 -3.71 -0.90 -13.75
CA GLY A 403 -3.99 -2.21 -14.34
C GLY A 403 -5.35 -2.28 -15.06
N TYR A 404 -5.85 -3.49 -15.36
CA TYR A 404 -7.12 -3.74 -16.02
C TYR A 404 -8.31 -3.30 -15.18
N GLY A 405 -9.36 -2.81 -15.83
CA GLY A 405 -10.59 -2.41 -15.17
C GLY A 405 -10.43 -1.22 -14.23
N SER A 406 -9.40 -0.44 -14.40
CA SER A 406 -9.09 0.69 -13.53
C SER A 406 -9.77 1.97 -13.97
N THR A 407 -9.95 2.88 -13.03
CA THR A 407 -10.41 4.25 -13.29
C THR A 407 -9.31 5.23 -12.95
N SER A 408 -8.89 6.05 -13.91
CA SER A 408 -7.85 7.07 -13.74
C SER A 408 -8.40 8.45 -14.12
N THR A 409 -8.30 9.40 -13.21
CA THR A 409 -8.75 10.78 -13.42
C THR A 409 -7.63 11.77 -13.11
N ALA A 410 -7.31 12.64 -14.04
CA ALA A 410 -6.26 13.64 -13.84
C ALA A 410 -6.66 15.04 -14.32
N GLY A 411 -5.89 16.04 -13.94
CA GLY A 411 -6.04 17.40 -14.49
C GLY A 411 -5.47 17.50 -15.91
N ALA A 412 -5.24 18.71 -16.39
CA ALA A 412 -4.57 18.97 -17.67
C ALA A 412 -3.08 18.57 -17.63
N ASP A 413 -2.43 18.50 -18.78
CA ASP A 413 -1.01 18.20 -18.93
C ASP A 413 -0.59 16.89 -18.25
N SER A 414 -1.44 15.88 -18.29
CA SER A 414 -1.27 14.62 -17.56
C SER A 414 -1.11 13.42 -18.49
N THR A 415 -0.33 12.43 -18.06
CA THR A 415 -0.19 11.15 -18.76
C THR A 415 -0.97 10.05 -18.04
N LEU A 416 -1.88 9.37 -18.74
CA LEU A 416 -2.68 8.28 -18.19
C LEU A 416 -2.47 7.00 -18.99
N ILE A 417 -1.95 5.95 -18.35
CA ILE A 417 -1.73 4.64 -18.95
C ILE A 417 -2.57 3.61 -18.20
N ALA A 418 -3.40 2.83 -18.92
CA ALA A 418 -4.24 1.84 -18.27
C ALA A 418 -4.42 0.57 -19.09
N GLY A 419 -4.76 -0.53 -18.42
CA GLY A 419 -5.01 -1.82 -19.05
C GLY A 419 -6.37 -1.92 -19.74
N TYR A 420 -6.83 -3.13 -20.06
CA TYR A 420 -8.10 -3.41 -20.72
C TYR A 420 -9.31 -3.03 -19.87
N GLY A 421 -10.37 -2.58 -20.52
CA GLY A 421 -11.61 -2.22 -19.83
C GLY A 421 -11.52 -1.04 -18.89
N SER A 422 -10.51 -0.20 -19.05
CA SER A 422 -10.24 0.93 -18.16
C SER A 422 -11.00 2.18 -18.56
N THR A 423 -11.25 3.03 -17.60
CA THR A 423 -11.79 4.37 -17.82
C THR A 423 -10.74 5.42 -17.49
N GLN A 424 -10.45 6.29 -18.44
CA GLN A 424 -9.50 7.40 -18.26
C GLN A 424 -10.19 8.73 -18.52
N THR A 425 -9.98 9.71 -17.65
CA THR A 425 -10.52 11.06 -17.80
C THR A 425 -9.44 12.08 -17.48
N SER A 426 -9.23 13.06 -18.36
CA SER A 426 -8.24 14.11 -18.10
C SER A 426 -8.71 15.51 -18.54
N GLY A 427 -7.97 16.53 -18.13
CA GLY A 427 -8.07 17.87 -18.68
C GLY A 427 -7.57 17.93 -20.13
N GLY A 428 -7.28 19.11 -20.63
CA GLY A 428 -6.67 19.30 -21.96
C GLY A 428 -5.17 19.05 -21.96
N GLU A 429 -4.58 18.98 -23.15
CA GLU A 429 -3.15 18.81 -23.37
C GLU A 429 -2.58 17.55 -22.66
N SER A 430 -3.37 16.47 -22.66
CA SER A 430 -3.06 15.24 -21.94
C SER A 430 -2.86 14.05 -22.89
N SER A 431 -2.03 13.10 -22.49
CA SER A 431 -1.83 11.86 -23.21
C SER A 431 -2.51 10.67 -22.51
N LEU A 432 -3.43 9.99 -23.19
CA LEU A 432 -4.18 8.85 -22.66
C LEU A 432 -3.92 7.59 -23.49
N THR A 433 -3.38 6.56 -22.86
CA THR A 433 -3.15 5.24 -23.50
C THR A 433 -3.93 4.15 -22.75
N ALA A 434 -4.75 3.41 -23.48
CA ALA A 434 -5.56 2.35 -22.86
C ALA A 434 -5.67 1.08 -23.71
N GLY A 435 -5.94 -0.05 -23.06
CA GLY A 435 -6.13 -1.34 -23.72
C GLY A 435 -7.50 -1.50 -24.39
N TYR A 436 -7.89 -2.72 -24.75
CA TYR A 436 -9.16 -3.06 -25.40
C TYR A 436 -10.38 -2.73 -24.55
N GLY A 437 -11.46 -2.31 -25.17
CA GLY A 437 -12.72 -2.04 -24.49
C GLY A 437 -12.68 -0.86 -23.53
N SER A 438 -11.71 0.00 -23.66
CA SER A 438 -11.49 1.12 -22.74
C SER A 438 -12.30 2.36 -23.15
N THR A 439 -12.57 3.20 -22.16
CA THR A 439 -13.19 4.50 -22.37
C THR A 439 -12.19 5.60 -22.01
N GLN A 440 -11.94 6.51 -22.94
CA GLN A 440 -11.06 7.66 -22.76
C GLN A 440 -11.82 8.95 -22.97
N THR A 441 -11.66 9.90 -22.08
CA THR A 441 -12.26 11.24 -22.20
C THR A 441 -11.23 12.30 -21.84
N ALA A 442 -10.99 13.22 -22.75
CA ALA A 442 -10.09 14.35 -22.51
C ALA A 442 -10.65 15.66 -23.08
N ARG A 443 -10.03 16.77 -22.77
CA ARG A 443 -10.41 18.05 -23.34
C ARG A 443 -9.54 18.39 -24.55
N LYS A 444 -9.54 19.64 -24.98
CA LYS A 444 -8.81 20.17 -26.11
C LYS A 444 -7.30 19.87 -26.02
N GLY A 445 -6.67 19.62 -27.20
CA GLY A 445 -5.23 19.43 -27.33
C GLY A 445 -4.71 18.11 -26.79
N SER A 446 -5.53 17.06 -26.72
CA SER A 446 -5.14 15.80 -26.08
C SER A 446 -4.90 14.68 -27.10
N ASP A 447 -3.95 13.79 -26.79
CA ASP A 447 -3.63 12.60 -27.57
C ASP A 447 -4.21 11.34 -26.90
N LEU A 448 -5.11 10.63 -27.59
CA LEU A 448 -5.79 9.46 -27.10
C LEU A 448 -5.44 8.23 -27.94
N THR A 449 -4.82 7.22 -27.35
CA THR A 449 -4.53 5.94 -28.00
C THR A 449 -5.28 4.80 -27.29
N ALA A 450 -6.07 4.05 -28.03
CA ALA A 450 -6.90 2.98 -27.46
C ALA A 450 -6.88 1.68 -28.27
N GLY A 451 -7.15 0.56 -27.61
CA GLY A 451 -7.26 -0.75 -28.26
C GLY A 451 -8.58 -0.96 -29.00
N TYR A 452 -8.91 -2.21 -29.36
CA TYR A 452 -10.12 -2.60 -30.07
C TYR A 452 -11.38 -2.36 -29.22
N GLY A 453 -12.47 -1.99 -29.86
CA GLY A 453 -13.75 -1.81 -29.20
C GLY A 453 -13.78 -0.65 -28.20
N SER A 454 -12.87 0.27 -28.30
CA SER A 454 -12.72 1.39 -27.37
C SER A 454 -13.56 2.59 -27.75
N THR A 455 -13.88 3.41 -26.76
CA THR A 455 -14.52 4.71 -26.96
C THR A 455 -13.56 5.82 -26.55
N SER A 456 -13.26 6.75 -27.46
CA SER A 456 -12.37 7.88 -27.22
C SER A 456 -13.10 9.19 -27.54
N THR A 457 -13.15 10.10 -26.58
CA THR A 457 -13.79 11.41 -26.72
C THR A 457 -12.81 12.51 -26.34
N ALA A 458 -12.60 13.48 -27.20
CA ALA A 458 -11.71 14.61 -26.92
C ALA A 458 -12.31 15.97 -27.34
N GLY A 459 -11.71 17.06 -26.88
CA GLY A 459 -12.00 18.39 -27.41
C GLY A 459 -11.42 18.63 -28.81
N GLY A 460 -11.38 19.84 -29.28
CA GLY A 460 -10.71 20.19 -30.56
C GLY A 460 -9.19 20.10 -30.45
N ASP A 461 -8.51 20.22 -31.57
CA ASP A 461 -7.04 20.15 -31.69
C ASP A 461 -6.46 18.85 -31.07
N SER A 462 -7.15 17.75 -31.22
CA SER A 462 -6.81 16.48 -30.55
C SER A 462 -6.47 15.37 -31.55
N THR A 463 -5.57 14.44 -31.14
CA THR A 463 -5.25 13.26 -31.92
C THR A 463 -5.87 12.02 -31.27
N LEU A 464 -6.68 11.26 -32.01
CA LEU A 464 -7.34 10.04 -31.55
C LEU A 464 -6.94 8.86 -32.41
N VAL A 465 -6.27 7.85 -31.84
CA VAL A 465 -5.90 6.60 -32.52
C VAL A 465 -6.57 5.41 -31.82
N ALA A 466 -7.29 4.58 -32.56
CA ALA A 466 -7.97 3.45 -31.97
C ALA A 466 -7.98 2.19 -32.86
N GLY A 467 -8.18 1.03 -32.27
CA GLY A 467 -8.26 -0.25 -32.96
C GLY A 467 -9.60 -0.48 -33.67
N TYR A 468 -9.89 -1.73 -34.07
CA TYR A 468 -11.10 -2.15 -34.77
C TYR A 468 -12.37 -1.97 -33.91
N GLY A 469 -13.47 -1.63 -34.53
CA GLY A 469 -14.75 -1.51 -33.86
C GLY A 469 -14.81 -0.37 -32.82
N SER A 470 -13.97 0.62 -32.96
CA SER A 470 -13.86 1.71 -32.00
C SER A 470 -14.76 2.88 -32.33
N THR A 471 -15.16 3.63 -31.34
CA THR A 471 -15.88 4.89 -31.50
C THR A 471 -14.99 6.06 -31.09
N GLN A 472 -14.80 7.02 -31.96
CA GLN A 472 -14.03 8.23 -31.71
C GLN A 472 -14.87 9.48 -31.92
N THR A 473 -14.82 10.41 -30.99
CA THR A 473 -15.53 11.69 -31.09
C THR A 473 -14.61 12.84 -30.70
N SER A 474 -14.51 13.88 -31.53
CA SER A 474 -13.69 15.05 -31.19
C SER A 474 -14.35 16.40 -31.55
N GLY A 475 -13.74 17.46 -31.07
CA GLY A 475 -14.03 18.80 -31.54
C GLY A 475 -13.51 19.04 -32.97
N GLY A 476 -13.38 20.30 -33.41
CA GLY A 476 -12.78 20.66 -34.70
C GLY A 476 -11.25 20.59 -34.69
N ASP A 477 -10.65 20.70 -35.87
CA ASP A 477 -9.19 20.70 -36.06
C ASP A 477 -8.48 19.48 -35.45
N SER A 478 -9.12 18.31 -35.53
CA SER A 478 -8.65 17.08 -34.90
C SER A 478 -8.28 16.00 -35.90
N SER A 479 -7.31 15.13 -35.55
CA SER A 479 -6.94 13.99 -36.35
C SER A 479 -7.45 12.68 -35.70
N LEU A 480 -8.27 11.90 -36.43
CA LEU A 480 -8.87 10.66 -35.97
C LEU A 480 -8.45 9.49 -36.85
N THR A 481 -7.79 8.49 -36.29
CA THR A 481 -7.40 7.27 -36.99
C THR A 481 -8.01 6.04 -36.31
N ALA A 482 -8.74 5.21 -37.07
CA ALA A 482 -9.35 4.00 -36.51
C ALA A 482 -9.31 2.80 -37.45
N GLY A 483 -9.40 1.57 -36.90
CA GLY A 483 -9.42 0.34 -37.66
C GLY A 483 -10.77 0.05 -38.31
N TYR A 484 -10.98 -1.21 -38.74
CA TYR A 484 -12.20 -1.69 -39.42
C TYR A 484 -13.44 -1.57 -38.53
N GLY A 485 -14.58 -1.29 -39.17
CA GLY A 485 -15.86 -1.24 -38.47
C GLY A 485 -15.98 -0.12 -37.43
N SER A 486 -15.16 0.88 -37.54
CA SER A 486 -15.10 1.98 -36.55
C SER A 486 -16.05 3.12 -36.90
N THR A 487 -16.45 3.87 -35.90
CA THR A 487 -17.22 5.09 -36.05
C THR A 487 -16.40 6.29 -35.61
N GLN A 488 -16.26 7.28 -36.47
CA GLN A 488 -15.58 8.54 -36.19
C GLN A 488 -16.53 9.73 -36.35
N THR A 489 -16.53 10.64 -35.42
CA THR A 489 -17.30 11.88 -35.48
C THR A 489 -16.43 13.05 -35.04
N ALA A 490 -16.32 14.07 -35.89
CA ALA A 490 -15.57 15.28 -35.56
C ALA A 490 -16.30 16.55 -36.05
N ARG A 491 -15.84 17.70 -35.64
CA ARG A 491 -16.35 18.98 -36.17
C ARG A 491 -15.52 19.42 -37.37
N SER A 492 -15.69 20.68 -37.77
CA SER A 492 -15.00 21.26 -38.94
C SER A 492 -13.48 21.25 -38.78
N GLY A 493 -12.75 21.22 -39.91
CA GLY A 493 -11.29 21.26 -39.96
C GLY A 493 -10.61 19.95 -39.56
N SER A 494 -11.32 18.84 -39.52
CA SER A 494 -10.78 17.57 -38.98
C SER A 494 -10.39 16.59 -40.08
N ASP A 495 -9.32 15.81 -39.80
CA ASP A 495 -8.84 14.72 -40.63
C ASP A 495 -9.25 13.34 -40.06
N LEU A 496 -10.06 12.58 -40.80
CA LEU A 496 -10.59 11.30 -40.38
C LEU A 496 -10.07 10.16 -41.28
N THR A 497 -9.34 9.20 -40.73
CA THR A 497 -8.86 8.00 -41.46
C THR A 497 -9.43 6.73 -40.85
N THR A 498 -10.13 5.93 -41.64
CA THR A 498 -10.76 4.68 -41.17
C THR A 498 -10.50 3.47 -42.05
N GLY A 499 -10.65 2.29 -41.48
CA GLY A 499 -10.60 1.02 -42.21
C GLY A 499 -11.89 0.67 -42.93
N TYR A 500 -12.05 -0.59 -43.35
CA TYR A 500 -13.22 -1.11 -44.09
C TYR A 500 -14.49 -1.10 -43.24
N GLY A 501 -15.62 -0.86 -43.87
CA GLY A 501 -16.93 -0.92 -43.23
C GLY A 501 -17.14 0.13 -42.12
N SER A 502 -16.42 1.21 -42.19
CA SER A 502 -16.43 2.26 -41.16
C SER A 502 -17.38 3.40 -41.51
N THR A 503 -17.77 4.15 -40.47
CA THR A 503 -18.56 5.36 -40.61
C THR A 503 -17.76 6.58 -40.14
N SER A 504 -17.63 7.59 -41.01
CA SER A 504 -16.92 8.85 -40.68
C SER A 504 -17.84 10.05 -40.91
N THR A 505 -17.99 10.88 -39.91
CA THR A 505 -18.81 12.10 -40.01
C THR A 505 -18.00 13.30 -39.52
N ALA A 506 -17.90 14.35 -40.32
CA ALA A 506 -17.20 15.56 -39.97
C ALA A 506 -17.97 16.84 -40.32
N GLY A 507 -17.55 17.96 -39.78
CA GLY A 507 -18.03 19.26 -40.23
C GLY A 507 -17.45 19.66 -41.59
N GLY A 508 -17.56 20.93 -41.99
CA GLY A 508 -16.94 21.43 -43.22
C GLY A 508 -15.41 21.53 -43.11
N GLU A 509 -14.76 21.77 -44.26
CA GLU A 509 -13.31 21.93 -44.34
C GLU A 509 -12.52 20.73 -43.79
N SER A 510 -13.07 19.52 -43.96
CA SER A 510 -12.53 18.27 -43.37
C SER A 510 -12.05 17.31 -44.44
N THR A 511 -11.04 16.49 -44.11
CA THR A 511 -10.54 15.40 -44.95
C THR A 511 -11.00 14.06 -44.39
N LEU A 512 -11.69 13.23 -45.17
CA LEU A 512 -12.17 11.91 -44.78
C LEU A 512 -11.61 10.84 -45.74
N ILE A 513 -10.82 9.92 -45.19
CA ILE A 513 -10.24 8.77 -45.92
C ILE A 513 -10.78 7.47 -45.33
N ALA A 514 -11.38 6.60 -46.16
CA ALA A 514 -11.92 5.37 -45.66
C ALA A 514 -11.70 4.15 -46.60
N GLY A 515 -11.74 2.97 -46.04
CA GLY A 515 -11.63 1.72 -46.80
C GLY A 515 -12.90 1.32 -47.54
N TYR A 516 -13.00 0.08 -47.99
CA TYR A 516 -14.14 -0.47 -48.73
C TYR A 516 -15.42 -0.53 -47.91
N GLY A 517 -16.56 -0.30 -48.52
CA GLY A 517 -17.86 -0.41 -47.85
C GLY A 517 -18.12 0.63 -46.77
N SER A 518 -17.41 1.73 -46.80
CA SER A 518 -17.48 2.76 -45.78
C SER A 518 -18.52 3.83 -46.08
N THR A 519 -19.03 4.46 -45.05
CA THR A 519 -19.91 5.63 -45.17
C THR A 519 -19.20 6.88 -44.68
N GLN A 520 -19.14 7.91 -45.49
CA GLN A 520 -18.55 9.19 -45.17
C GLN A 520 -19.56 10.33 -45.30
N THR A 521 -19.65 11.21 -44.35
CA THR A 521 -20.53 12.39 -44.40
C THR A 521 -19.76 13.61 -43.91
N SER A 522 -19.82 14.72 -44.68
CA SER A 522 -19.15 15.95 -44.29
C SER A 522 -19.96 17.21 -44.60
N GLY A 523 -19.50 18.35 -44.11
CA GLY A 523 -20.01 19.68 -44.43
C GLY A 523 -19.49 20.18 -45.76
N ASN A 524 -19.45 21.53 -45.92
CA ASN A 524 -18.95 22.17 -47.12
C ASN A 524 -17.41 22.14 -47.21
N ALA A 525 -16.89 22.31 -48.43
CA ALA A 525 -15.47 22.43 -48.73
C ALA A 525 -14.61 21.28 -48.16
N SER A 526 -15.12 20.06 -48.24
CA SER A 526 -14.47 18.88 -47.69
C SER A 526 -13.92 17.95 -48.78
N SER A 527 -12.85 17.20 -48.45
CA SER A 527 -12.28 16.18 -49.32
C SER A 527 -12.62 14.77 -48.79
N LEU A 528 -13.30 13.94 -49.58
CA LEU A 528 -13.73 12.60 -49.24
C LEU A 528 -13.12 11.55 -50.18
N THR A 529 -12.35 10.61 -49.66
CA THR A 529 -11.79 9.52 -50.41
C THR A 529 -12.22 8.15 -49.83
N ALA A 530 -12.81 7.29 -50.63
CA ALA A 530 -13.25 5.98 -50.16
C ALA A 530 -13.03 4.83 -51.17
N GLY A 531 -12.95 3.61 -50.68
CA GLY A 531 -12.79 2.41 -51.49
C GLY A 531 -14.06 1.94 -52.17
N TYR A 532 -14.09 0.71 -52.66
CA TYR A 532 -15.22 0.07 -53.39
C TYR A 532 -16.47 -0.04 -52.51
N GLY A 533 -17.64 0.13 -53.12
CA GLY A 533 -18.92 -0.05 -52.46
C GLY A 533 -19.21 0.99 -51.36
N SER A 534 -18.55 2.10 -51.38
CA SER A 534 -18.67 3.13 -50.35
C SER A 534 -19.76 4.15 -50.64
N THR A 535 -20.28 4.77 -49.62
CA THR A 535 -21.21 5.90 -49.71
C THR A 535 -20.57 7.19 -49.21
N GLN A 536 -20.56 8.23 -50.02
CA GLN A 536 -20.06 9.56 -49.66
C GLN A 536 -21.15 10.59 -49.76
N THR A 537 -21.30 11.44 -48.80
CA THR A 537 -22.21 12.56 -48.80
C THR A 537 -21.51 13.82 -48.29
N ALA A 538 -21.51 14.86 -49.08
CA ALA A 538 -20.94 16.15 -48.68
C ALA A 538 -21.83 17.33 -49.11
N ARG A 539 -21.55 18.52 -48.62
CA ARG A 539 -22.25 19.72 -49.05
C ARG A 539 -21.46 20.42 -50.17
N SER A 540 -21.79 21.64 -50.45
CA SER A 540 -21.22 22.43 -51.55
C SER A 540 -19.72 22.67 -51.45
N GLY A 541 -19.03 22.76 -52.60
CA GLY A 541 -17.61 23.01 -52.71
C GLY A 541 -16.73 21.83 -52.28
N SER A 542 -17.21 20.59 -52.33
CA SER A 542 -16.52 19.40 -51.86
C SER A 542 -15.95 18.52 -52.95
N ASP A 543 -14.81 17.88 -52.71
CA ASP A 543 -14.18 16.95 -53.62
C ASP A 543 -14.40 15.50 -53.15
N LEU A 544 -15.07 14.67 -53.94
CA LEU A 544 -15.41 13.29 -53.62
C LEU A 544 -14.73 12.30 -54.59
N THR A 545 -13.89 11.41 -54.07
CA THR A 545 -13.25 10.33 -54.86
C THR A 545 -13.65 8.96 -54.33
N THR A 546 -14.24 8.09 -55.21
CA THR A 546 -14.70 6.78 -54.79
C THR A 546 -14.23 5.64 -55.71
N GLY A 547 -14.21 4.40 -55.24
CA GLY A 547 -13.95 3.21 -56.00
C GLY A 547 -15.18 2.68 -56.75
N TYR A 548 -15.14 1.44 -57.22
CA TYR A 548 -16.22 0.77 -57.98
C TYR A 548 -17.49 0.56 -57.17
N GLY A 549 -18.63 0.68 -57.79
CA GLY A 549 -19.93 0.40 -57.18
C GLY A 549 -20.32 1.32 -56.05
N SER A 550 -19.77 2.52 -56.00
CA SER A 550 -19.94 3.48 -54.90
C SER A 550 -21.06 4.50 -55.23
N THR A 551 -21.57 5.12 -54.18
CA THR A 551 -22.52 6.24 -54.32
C THR A 551 -21.90 7.51 -53.77
N SER A 552 -21.90 8.60 -54.53
CA SER A 552 -21.38 9.91 -54.15
C SER A 552 -22.44 10.98 -54.33
N THR A 553 -22.71 11.73 -53.31
CA THR A 553 -23.67 12.87 -53.34
C THR A 553 -23.03 14.13 -52.80
N ALA A 554 -23.09 15.22 -53.56
CA ALA A 554 -22.54 16.50 -53.12
C ALA A 554 -23.48 17.67 -53.41
N GLY A 555 -23.23 18.81 -52.79
CA GLY A 555 -23.92 20.05 -53.11
C GLY A 555 -23.38 20.68 -54.40
N ALA A 556 -23.71 21.95 -54.68
CA ALA A 556 -23.19 22.71 -55.81
C ALA A 556 -21.67 22.94 -55.71
N ASP A 557 -21.05 23.34 -56.82
CA ASP A 557 -19.62 23.69 -56.92
C ASP A 557 -18.67 22.55 -56.45
N SER A 558 -19.04 21.30 -56.69
CA SER A 558 -18.34 20.13 -56.20
C SER A 558 -17.69 19.28 -57.31
N THR A 559 -16.58 18.60 -56.99
CA THR A 559 -15.93 17.67 -57.91
C THR A 559 -16.17 16.21 -57.43
N LEU A 560 -16.75 15.38 -58.32
CA LEU A 560 -17.02 13.96 -58.04
C LEU A 560 -16.27 13.08 -59.02
N ILE A 561 -15.39 12.21 -58.54
CA ILE A 561 -14.65 11.20 -59.30
C ILE A 561 -15.03 9.81 -58.80
N ALA A 562 -15.53 8.94 -59.70
CA ALA A 562 -15.94 7.61 -59.26
C ALA A 562 -15.51 6.52 -60.24
N GLY A 563 -15.32 5.30 -59.71
CA GLY A 563 -14.98 4.12 -60.47
C GLY A 563 -16.19 3.48 -61.22
N TYR A 564 -16.01 2.28 -61.77
CA TYR A 564 -17.00 1.49 -62.49
C TYR A 564 -18.30 1.25 -61.70
N GLY A 565 -19.45 1.37 -62.38
CA GLY A 565 -20.75 1.07 -61.79
C GLY A 565 -21.18 1.98 -60.63
N SER A 566 -20.61 3.16 -60.50
CA SER A 566 -20.89 4.09 -59.42
C SER A 566 -22.02 5.07 -59.76
N THR A 567 -22.74 5.52 -58.77
CA THR A 567 -23.77 6.57 -58.87
C THR A 567 -23.23 7.88 -58.28
N GLN A 568 -23.32 8.95 -59.06
CA GLN A 568 -22.93 10.32 -58.67
C GLN A 568 -24.10 11.28 -58.76
N THR A 569 -24.31 12.09 -57.79
CA THR A 569 -25.33 13.14 -57.75
C THR A 569 -24.73 14.43 -57.17
N SER A 570 -24.92 15.56 -57.87
CA SER A 570 -24.47 16.86 -57.36
C SER A 570 -25.44 17.98 -57.68
N GLY A 571 -25.27 19.14 -57.01
CA GLY A 571 -25.97 20.36 -57.35
C GLY A 571 -25.40 21.04 -58.57
N GLY A 572 -25.82 22.28 -58.87
CA GLY A 572 -25.36 23.08 -60.04
C GLY A 572 -23.85 23.39 -59.99
N GLU A 573 -23.28 23.67 -61.17
CA GLU A 573 -21.87 24.04 -61.38
C GLU A 573 -20.84 23.03 -60.88
N SER A 574 -21.19 21.74 -60.87
CA SER A 574 -20.33 20.65 -60.39
C SER A 574 -19.67 19.87 -61.52
N SER A 575 -18.48 19.33 -61.31
CA SER A 575 -17.77 18.44 -62.23
C SER A 575 -17.93 16.99 -61.82
N LEU A 576 -18.46 16.12 -62.71
CA LEU A 576 -18.65 14.70 -62.46
C LEU A 576 -17.83 13.88 -63.47
N THR A 577 -16.94 13.03 -62.97
CA THR A 577 -16.14 12.10 -63.74
C THR A 577 -16.45 10.65 -63.29
N ALA A 578 -16.96 9.83 -64.17
CA ALA A 578 -17.26 8.44 -63.89
C ALA A 578 -16.37 7.50 -64.75
N GLY A 579 -16.03 6.30 -64.21
CA GLY A 579 -15.43 5.22 -64.99
C GLY A 579 -16.45 4.61 -65.95
N TYR A 580 -16.00 3.66 -66.79
CA TYR A 580 -16.87 2.93 -67.71
C TYR A 580 -18.00 2.19 -67.00
N GLY A 581 -19.26 2.38 -67.37
CA GLY A 581 -20.41 1.65 -66.89
C GLY A 581 -21.70 2.20 -67.41
#